data_4f21b9540f38a75168fce2b70d2a4d9b
#
_entry.id   4f21b9540f38a75168fce2b70d2a4d9b
#
_cell.length_a   1.000
_cell.length_b   1.000
_cell.length_c   1.000
_cell.angle_alpha   90.00
_cell.angle_beta   90.00
_cell.angle_gamma   90.00
#
_symmetry.space_group_name_H-M   'P 1'
#
loop_
_entity.id
_entity.type
_entity.pdbx_description
1 polymer ?
#
loop_
_entity_poly.entity_id
_entity_poly.type
_entity_poly.pdbx_seq_one_letter_code
_entity_poly.pdbx_strand_id
1 'polypeptide(L)'
;MTESPDTDLTKDSFHPVGGKQIVVVGGGAAGFFAAIAAAEANLKANVTLLEKSAHVLAKVRISGGGRCNVTQACFDPRELSKRYPRGGRALIGPLTRFGPADTIEWFESRGVKLKTEPDGRMFPVTDSSQTIIDCLMSAARKNRVRILTETGLKSATPRDGGGFSLTLTYNTTLECDRLLW
;
A
#
# COMPACT_ATOMS: atom_id res chain seq x y z
N MET A 1 -30.24 6.59 -33.96
CA MET A 1 -30.53 6.03 -32.64
C MET A 1 -29.56 4.88 -32.43
N THR A 2 -28.44 5.13 -31.80
CA THR A 2 -27.42 4.13 -31.46
C THR A 2 -27.39 4.07 -29.95
N GLU A 3 -27.94 3.00 -29.40
CA GLU A 3 -27.88 2.68 -27.98
C GLU A 3 -26.43 2.46 -27.56
N SER A 4 -25.95 3.23 -26.59
CA SER A 4 -24.71 2.97 -25.87
C SER A 4 -24.92 1.72 -25.01
N PRO A 5 -23.96 0.79 -24.93
CA PRO A 5 -24.05 -0.32 -24.00
C PRO A 5 -23.82 0.21 -22.58
N ASP A 6 -24.91 0.25 -21.83
CA ASP A 6 -24.92 0.50 -20.40
C ASP A 6 -24.25 -0.68 -19.70
N THR A 7 -22.93 -0.59 -19.50
CA THR A 7 -22.20 -1.59 -18.74
C THR A 7 -22.45 -1.29 -17.27
N ASP A 8 -23.50 -1.87 -16.72
CA ASP A 8 -23.80 -1.88 -15.29
C ASP A 8 -22.67 -2.60 -14.52
N LEU A 9 -21.64 -1.83 -14.14
CA LEU A 9 -20.53 -2.29 -13.31
C LEU A 9 -20.90 -2.46 -11.83
N THR A 10 -22.19 -2.34 -11.48
CA THR A 10 -22.63 -2.18 -10.10
C THR A 10 -23.07 -3.49 -9.42
N LYS A 11 -23.21 -4.61 -10.12
CA LYS A 11 -23.84 -5.79 -9.51
C LYS A 11 -23.03 -7.07 -9.38
N ASP A 12 -21.91 -7.25 -10.10
CA ASP A 12 -21.35 -8.61 -10.20
C ASP A 12 -19.94 -8.84 -9.64
N SER A 13 -19.34 -7.93 -8.87
CA SER A 13 -17.92 -8.11 -8.56
C SER A 13 -17.46 -7.88 -7.11
N PHE A 14 -18.35 -7.64 -6.17
CA PHE A 14 -17.93 -7.32 -4.78
C PHE A 14 -18.06 -8.47 -3.75
N HIS A 15 -18.54 -9.63 -4.14
CA HIS A 15 -18.66 -10.77 -3.23
C HIS A 15 -17.89 -11.99 -3.72
N PRO A 16 -16.59 -12.09 -3.50
CA PRO A 16 -15.91 -13.37 -3.60
C PRO A 16 -16.43 -14.26 -2.46
N VAL A 17 -16.81 -15.46 -2.81
CA VAL A 17 -17.31 -16.48 -1.90
C VAL A 17 -16.24 -16.83 -0.87
N GLY A 18 -16.48 -16.48 0.40
CA GLY A 18 -15.73 -16.94 1.56
C GLY A 18 -14.36 -16.26 1.76
N GLY A 19 -14.23 -15.44 2.77
CA GLY A 19 -12.97 -14.80 3.20
C GLY A 19 -13.20 -13.41 3.77
N LYS A 20 -12.27 -12.93 4.62
CA LYS A 20 -12.32 -11.58 5.18
C LYS A 20 -12.15 -10.54 4.08
N GLN A 21 -13.04 -9.56 4.05
CA GLN A 21 -12.94 -8.39 3.18
C GLN A 21 -12.08 -7.33 3.87
N ILE A 22 -10.91 -7.04 3.33
CA ILE A 22 -9.99 -6.04 3.87
C ILE A 22 -9.86 -4.91 2.85
N VAL A 23 -10.14 -3.69 3.29
CA VAL A 23 -9.97 -2.50 2.46
C VAL A 23 -8.83 -1.66 3.00
N VAL A 24 -7.93 -1.26 2.10
CA VAL A 24 -6.82 -0.35 2.37
C VAL A 24 -7.02 0.91 1.55
N VAL A 25 -6.90 2.08 2.17
CA VAL A 25 -7.13 3.37 1.53
C VAL A 25 -5.83 4.10 1.29
N GLY A 26 -5.59 4.45 0.03
CA GLY A 26 -4.41 5.19 -0.43
C GLY A 26 -3.42 4.30 -1.17
N GLY A 27 -3.28 4.51 -2.49
CA GLY A 27 -2.36 3.78 -3.39
C GLY A 27 -0.91 4.27 -3.34
N GLY A 28 -0.44 4.76 -2.19
CA GLY A 28 0.96 5.10 -1.93
C GLY A 28 1.77 3.91 -1.39
N ALA A 29 3.04 4.14 -1.03
CA ALA A 29 3.93 3.10 -0.50
C ALA A 29 3.32 2.38 0.72
N ALA A 30 2.80 3.14 1.69
CA ALA A 30 2.22 2.58 2.91
C ALA A 30 1.01 1.68 2.61
N GLY A 31 0.11 2.13 1.72
CA GLY A 31 -1.06 1.33 1.33
C GLY A 31 -0.69 0.06 0.59
N PHE A 32 0.29 0.11 -0.32
CA PHE A 32 0.81 -1.09 -0.98
C PHE A 32 1.40 -2.07 0.01
N PHE A 33 2.27 -1.62 0.92
CA PHE A 33 2.83 -2.46 1.97
C PHE A 33 1.75 -3.09 2.85
N ALA A 34 0.78 -2.28 3.31
CA ALA A 34 -0.32 -2.77 4.13
C ALA A 34 -1.19 -3.81 3.40
N ALA A 35 -1.52 -3.55 2.13
CA ALA A 35 -2.33 -4.47 1.33
C ALA A 35 -1.60 -5.79 1.05
N ILE A 36 -0.31 -5.72 0.68
CA ILE A 36 0.51 -6.91 0.44
C ILE A 36 0.65 -7.71 1.73
N ALA A 37 1.03 -7.07 2.85
CA ALA A 37 1.18 -7.74 4.14
C ALA A 37 -0.13 -8.40 4.62
N ALA A 38 -1.26 -7.73 4.46
CA ALA A 38 -2.58 -8.31 4.80
C ALA A 38 -2.90 -9.55 3.95
N ALA A 39 -2.58 -9.52 2.66
CA ALA A 39 -2.81 -10.64 1.75
C ALA A 39 -1.83 -11.81 2.01
N GLU A 40 -0.58 -11.52 2.32
CA GLU A 40 0.43 -12.54 2.68
C GLU A 40 0.09 -13.21 4.03
N ALA A 41 -0.42 -12.45 5.00
CA ALA A 41 -0.79 -12.96 6.32
C ALA A 41 -2.05 -13.84 6.29
N ASN A 42 -2.93 -13.67 5.32
CA ASN A 42 -4.16 -14.46 5.18
C ASN A 42 -4.51 -14.69 3.71
N LEU A 43 -4.09 -15.82 3.18
CA LEU A 43 -4.31 -16.21 1.78
C LEU A 43 -5.79 -16.35 1.38
N LYS A 44 -6.72 -16.41 2.37
CA LYS A 44 -8.17 -16.45 2.14
C LYS A 44 -8.80 -15.05 2.21
N ALA A 45 -8.04 -14.02 2.57
CA ALA A 45 -8.56 -12.65 2.60
C ALA A 45 -8.69 -12.08 1.18
N ASN A 46 -9.73 -11.28 0.99
CA ASN A 46 -9.93 -10.48 -0.21
C ASN A 46 -9.47 -9.05 0.10
N VAL A 47 -8.32 -8.68 -0.40
CA VAL A 47 -7.71 -7.38 -0.12
C VAL A 47 -7.95 -6.44 -1.29
N THR A 48 -8.58 -5.30 -1.02
CA THR A 48 -8.83 -4.23 -2.00
C THR A 48 -8.09 -2.96 -1.57
N LEU A 49 -7.29 -2.42 -2.47
CA LEU A 49 -6.59 -1.14 -2.32
C LEU A 49 -7.33 -0.06 -3.12
N LEU A 50 -7.76 0.99 -2.43
CA LEU A 50 -8.45 2.14 -3.04
C LEU A 50 -7.46 3.29 -3.25
N GLU A 51 -7.47 3.88 -4.45
CA GLU A 51 -6.73 5.10 -4.76
C GLU A 51 -7.65 6.10 -5.45
N LYS A 52 -7.70 7.33 -4.92
CA LYS A 52 -8.57 8.39 -5.44
C LYS A 52 -8.14 8.95 -6.79
N SER A 53 -6.86 8.87 -7.12
CA SER A 53 -6.30 9.34 -8.39
C SER A 53 -6.22 8.22 -9.43
N ALA A 54 -5.96 8.58 -10.68
CA ALA A 54 -5.75 7.61 -11.76
C ALA A 54 -4.43 6.82 -11.60
N HIS A 55 -3.49 7.30 -10.80
CA HIS A 55 -2.16 6.72 -10.70
C HIS A 55 -1.79 6.36 -9.27
N VAL A 56 -1.47 5.09 -9.05
CA VAL A 56 -0.87 4.61 -7.80
C VAL A 56 0.63 4.94 -7.74
N LEU A 57 1.19 4.94 -6.54
CA LEU A 57 2.62 5.12 -6.26
C LEU A 57 3.22 6.44 -6.81
N ALA A 58 2.39 7.46 -7.06
CA ALA A 58 2.82 8.72 -7.65
C ALA A 58 3.94 9.40 -6.84
N LYS A 59 3.86 9.41 -5.49
CA LYS A 59 4.91 9.96 -4.63
C LYS A 59 6.19 9.10 -4.63
N VAL A 60 6.08 7.79 -4.78
CA VAL A 60 7.24 6.90 -4.93
C VAL A 60 8.00 7.25 -6.21
N ARG A 61 7.27 7.47 -7.30
CA ARG A 61 7.83 7.80 -8.62
C ARG A 61 8.76 9.01 -8.58
N ILE A 62 8.40 10.06 -7.87
CA ILE A 62 9.17 11.31 -7.82
C ILE A 62 10.12 11.39 -6.62
N SER A 63 10.01 10.49 -5.65
CA SER A 63 10.83 10.53 -4.44
C SER A 63 12.32 10.34 -4.75
N GLY A 64 13.19 10.92 -3.93
CA GLY A 64 14.64 10.84 -4.11
C GLY A 64 15.13 11.30 -5.49
N GLY A 65 14.44 12.27 -6.11
CA GLY A 65 14.77 12.76 -7.45
C GLY A 65 14.48 11.72 -8.56
N GLY A 66 13.43 10.91 -8.40
CA GLY A 66 13.06 9.88 -9.35
C GLY A 66 13.78 8.54 -9.14
N ARG A 67 14.63 8.42 -8.11
CA ARG A 67 15.38 7.22 -7.77
C ARG A 67 14.71 6.36 -6.69
N CYS A 68 13.81 6.93 -5.90
CA CYS A 68 13.18 6.39 -4.69
C CYS A 68 14.19 6.11 -3.56
N ASN A 69 14.29 7.03 -2.60
CA ASN A 69 14.94 6.71 -1.33
C ASN A 69 14.06 5.71 -0.55
N VAL A 70 14.52 4.46 -0.47
CA VAL A 70 13.75 3.34 0.10
C VAL A 70 13.79 3.37 1.62
N THR A 71 15.00 3.51 2.19
CA THR A 71 15.25 3.52 3.62
C THR A 71 16.58 4.19 3.94
N GLN A 72 16.98 4.14 5.21
CA GLN A 72 18.23 4.68 5.72
C GLN A 72 19.06 3.56 6.34
N ALA A 73 20.37 3.50 6.05
CA ALA A 73 21.31 2.55 6.67
C ALA A 73 21.63 2.95 8.13
N CYS A 74 20.61 2.96 8.96
CA CYS A 74 20.67 3.24 10.38
C CYS A 74 19.80 2.19 11.08
N PHE A 75 20.43 1.16 11.62
CA PHE A 75 19.76 -0.07 12.07
C PHE A 75 19.32 -0.03 13.54
N ASP A 76 19.81 0.93 14.31
CA ASP A 76 19.32 1.15 15.67
C ASP A 76 18.04 2.02 15.64
N PRO A 77 16.89 1.52 16.14
CA PRO A 77 15.62 2.25 16.12
C PRO A 77 15.66 3.59 16.85
N ARG A 78 16.46 3.69 17.94
CA ARG A 78 16.57 4.92 18.72
C ARG A 78 17.39 5.96 17.97
N GLU A 79 18.50 5.57 17.35
CA GLU A 79 19.31 6.47 16.52
C GLU A 79 18.55 6.92 15.27
N LEU A 80 17.85 5.98 14.60
CA LEU A 80 17.03 6.32 13.45
C LEU A 80 15.89 7.29 13.84
N SER A 81 15.27 7.09 14.98
CA SER A 81 14.17 7.95 15.45
C SER A 81 14.57 9.42 15.63
N LYS A 82 15.85 9.70 15.94
CA LYS A 82 16.37 11.06 16.08
C LYS A 82 16.40 11.84 14.75
N ARG A 83 16.34 11.16 13.62
CA ARG A 83 16.29 11.77 12.28
C ARG A 83 14.90 12.26 11.90
N TYR A 84 13.89 11.98 12.73
CA TYR A 84 12.52 12.46 12.53
C TYR A 84 12.28 13.70 13.40
N PRO A 85 12.09 14.89 12.80
CA PRO A 85 11.91 16.14 13.55
C PRO A 85 10.67 16.15 14.44
N ARG A 86 9.66 15.35 14.07
CA ARG A 86 8.39 15.20 14.79
C ARG A 86 8.05 13.73 14.97
N GLY A 87 7.55 13.36 16.14
CA GLY A 87 7.04 12.01 16.41
C GLY A 87 8.11 10.91 16.47
N GLY A 88 9.42 11.22 16.45
CA GLY A 88 10.49 10.22 16.46
C GLY A 88 10.35 9.19 17.56
N ARG A 89 10.02 9.62 18.80
CA ARG A 89 9.83 8.71 19.95
C ARG A 89 8.72 7.67 19.70
N ALA A 90 7.64 8.05 18.99
CA ALA A 90 6.54 7.15 18.68
C ALA A 90 6.94 6.10 17.63
N LEU A 91 7.97 6.37 16.83
CA LEU A 91 8.46 5.46 15.81
C LEU A 91 9.38 4.36 16.35
N ILE A 92 9.93 4.49 17.57
CA ILE A 92 10.85 3.49 18.13
C ILE A 92 10.20 2.10 18.16
N GLY A 93 8.96 2.00 18.68
CA GLY A 93 8.23 0.73 18.73
C GLY A 93 7.98 0.11 17.35
N PRO A 94 7.39 0.82 16.38
CA PRO A 94 7.26 0.35 15.00
C PRO A 94 8.59 -0.06 14.37
N LEU A 95 9.65 0.75 14.50
CA LEU A 95 10.97 0.46 13.92
C LEU A 95 11.68 -0.75 14.57
N THR A 96 11.33 -1.10 15.80
CA THR A 96 11.80 -2.33 16.44
C THR A 96 11.14 -3.58 15.84
N ARG A 97 9.95 -3.45 15.24
CA ARG A 97 9.21 -4.57 14.64
C ARG A 97 9.44 -4.69 13.14
N PHE A 98 9.63 -3.58 12.47
CA PHE A 98 9.91 -3.48 11.05
C PHE A 98 10.77 -2.25 10.80
N GLY A 99 12.07 -2.46 10.72
CA GLY A 99 13.08 -1.42 10.55
C GLY A 99 13.73 -1.43 9.17
N PRO A 100 14.85 -0.70 9.03
CA PRO A 100 15.60 -0.65 7.77
C PRO A 100 16.11 -2.01 7.29
N ALA A 101 16.57 -2.88 8.21
CA ALA A 101 17.03 -4.22 7.84
C ALA A 101 15.89 -5.05 7.22
N ASP A 102 14.71 -5.03 7.85
CA ASP A 102 13.54 -5.74 7.34
C ASP A 102 13.09 -5.17 5.99
N THR A 103 13.20 -3.86 5.82
CA THR A 103 12.88 -3.20 4.54
C THR A 103 13.84 -3.66 3.44
N ILE A 104 15.14 -3.73 3.72
CA ILE A 104 16.15 -4.22 2.79
C ILE A 104 15.83 -5.67 2.40
N GLU A 105 15.67 -6.55 3.38
CA GLU A 105 15.36 -7.96 3.17
C GLU A 105 14.07 -8.13 2.34
N TRP A 106 13.03 -7.32 2.63
CA TRP A 106 11.78 -7.37 1.90
C TRP A 106 11.96 -7.10 0.41
N PHE A 107 12.76 -6.10 0.04
CA PHE A 107 13.04 -5.77 -1.35
C PHE A 107 14.01 -6.76 -2.01
N GLU A 108 15.09 -7.14 -1.31
CA GLU A 108 16.11 -8.04 -1.85
C GLU A 108 15.58 -9.45 -2.07
N SER A 109 14.73 -9.96 -1.18
CA SER A 109 14.03 -11.25 -1.37
C SER A 109 13.10 -11.26 -2.59
N ARG A 110 12.76 -10.07 -3.11
CA ARG A 110 11.95 -9.88 -4.33
C ARG A 110 12.77 -9.44 -5.54
N GLY A 111 14.10 -9.58 -5.46
CA GLY A 111 15.03 -9.34 -6.57
C GLY A 111 15.44 -7.88 -6.77
N VAL A 112 15.10 -6.98 -5.85
CA VAL A 112 15.53 -5.58 -5.90
C VAL A 112 16.79 -5.39 -5.06
N LYS A 113 17.93 -5.21 -5.71
CA LYS A 113 19.18 -4.87 -5.03
C LYS A 113 19.23 -3.40 -4.66
N LEU A 114 19.64 -3.12 -3.42
CA LEU A 114 19.78 -1.78 -2.90
C LEU A 114 21.26 -1.40 -2.73
N LYS A 115 21.57 -0.11 -2.84
CA LYS A 115 22.88 0.48 -2.54
C LYS A 115 22.72 1.57 -1.48
N THR A 116 23.76 1.75 -0.66
CA THR A 116 23.84 2.82 0.33
C THR A 116 24.70 3.97 -0.21
N GLU A 117 24.23 5.19 -0.11
CA GLU A 117 25.01 6.41 -0.41
C GLU A 117 25.78 6.87 0.84
N PRO A 118 26.80 7.77 0.68
CA PRO A 118 27.64 8.22 1.80
C PRO A 118 26.89 8.85 2.98
N ASP A 119 25.71 9.41 2.75
CA ASP A 119 24.83 9.98 3.78
C ASP A 119 23.89 8.94 4.43
N GLY A 120 24.03 7.68 4.05
CA GLY A 120 23.26 6.55 4.56
C GLY A 120 21.91 6.34 3.90
N ARG A 121 21.50 7.16 2.93
CA ARG A 121 20.28 6.90 2.15
C ARG A 121 20.45 5.68 1.28
N MET A 122 19.39 4.91 1.12
CA MET A 122 19.42 3.68 0.33
C MET A 122 18.50 3.78 -0.88
N PHE A 123 19.05 3.44 -2.04
CA PHE A 123 18.38 3.50 -3.33
C PHE A 123 18.50 2.15 -4.06
N PRO A 124 17.60 1.85 -5.02
CA PRO A 124 17.82 0.72 -5.91
C PRO A 124 19.12 0.94 -6.73
N VAL A 125 19.87 -0.12 -6.96
CA VAL A 125 21.13 -0.03 -7.75
C VAL A 125 20.89 0.47 -9.18
N THR A 126 19.66 0.41 -9.67
CA THR A 126 19.25 0.92 -10.99
C THR A 126 19.11 2.44 -11.04
N ASP A 127 19.16 3.13 -9.90
CA ASP A 127 18.86 4.56 -9.76
C ASP A 127 17.50 4.98 -10.36
N SER A 128 16.53 4.08 -10.37
CA SER A 128 15.19 4.31 -10.92
C SER A 128 14.11 3.91 -9.94
N SER A 129 13.22 4.85 -9.62
CA SER A 129 12.02 4.59 -8.81
C SER A 129 11.09 3.55 -9.45
N GLN A 130 11.18 3.38 -10.77
CA GLN A 130 10.40 2.38 -11.50
C GLN A 130 10.68 0.97 -10.99
N THR A 131 11.93 0.65 -10.61
CA THR A 131 12.31 -0.65 -10.01
C THR A 131 11.51 -0.94 -8.73
N ILE A 132 11.35 0.05 -7.88
CA ILE A 132 10.56 -0.07 -6.64
C ILE A 132 9.07 -0.19 -6.95
N ILE A 133 8.57 0.60 -7.88
CA ILE A 133 7.17 0.55 -8.35
C ILE A 133 6.84 -0.84 -8.91
N ASP A 134 7.69 -1.37 -9.79
CA ASP A 134 7.48 -2.66 -10.42
C ASP A 134 7.50 -3.80 -9.38
N CYS A 135 8.38 -3.72 -8.39
CA CYS A 135 8.42 -4.66 -7.28
C CYS A 135 7.12 -4.65 -6.46
N LEU A 136 6.65 -3.48 -6.05
CA LEU A 136 5.40 -3.33 -5.29
C LEU A 136 4.19 -3.80 -6.09
N MET A 137 4.09 -3.42 -7.36
CA MET A 137 3.01 -3.85 -8.26
C MET A 137 3.02 -5.36 -8.50
N SER A 138 4.21 -5.94 -8.68
CA SER A 138 4.37 -7.39 -8.85
C SER A 138 3.97 -8.15 -7.59
N ALA A 139 4.40 -7.68 -6.41
CA ALA A 139 4.02 -8.28 -5.12
C ALA A 139 2.51 -8.19 -4.88
N ALA A 140 1.88 -7.05 -5.14
CA ALA A 140 0.44 -6.88 -5.02
C ALA A 140 -0.32 -7.84 -5.96
N ARG A 141 0.11 -7.95 -7.23
CA ARG A 141 -0.49 -8.86 -8.20
C ARG A 141 -0.33 -10.33 -7.80
N LYS A 142 0.88 -10.73 -7.37
CA LYS A 142 1.15 -12.10 -6.91
C LYS A 142 0.23 -12.51 -5.75
N ASN A 143 -0.07 -11.57 -4.86
CA ASN A 143 -0.94 -11.77 -3.71
C ASN A 143 -2.42 -11.45 -4.01
N ARG A 144 -2.80 -11.26 -5.27
CA ARG A 144 -4.19 -11.01 -5.72
C ARG A 144 -4.83 -9.79 -5.06
N VAL A 145 -4.03 -8.77 -4.70
CA VAL A 145 -4.55 -7.50 -4.21
C VAL A 145 -5.30 -6.81 -5.36
N ARG A 146 -6.57 -6.52 -5.15
CA ARG A 146 -7.38 -5.76 -6.10
C ARG A 146 -7.10 -4.26 -5.94
N ILE A 147 -6.67 -3.61 -7.00
CA ILE A 147 -6.37 -2.18 -7.00
C ILE A 147 -7.45 -1.44 -7.76
N LEU A 148 -8.11 -0.49 -7.10
CA LEU A 148 -9.13 0.36 -7.69
C LEU A 148 -8.64 1.80 -7.67
N THR A 149 -8.32 2.33 -8.84
CA THR A 149 -7.98 3.73 -9.06
C THR A 149 -9.26 4.57 -9.25
N GLU A 150 -9.11 5.90 -9.23
CA GLU A 150 -10.23 6.86 -9.34
C GLU A 150 -11.34 6.60 -8.33
N THR A 151 -11.01 5.88 -7.25
CA THR A 151 -11.94 5.42 -6.23
C THR A 151 -11.48 5.93 -4.86
N GLY A 152 -12.03 7.05 -4.44
CA GLY A 152 -11.74 7.66 -3.14
C GLY A 152 -12.74 7.26 -2.07
N LEU A 153 -12.30 7.14 -0.82
CA LEU A 153 -13.19 7.00 0.34
C LEU A 153 -13.72 8.38 0.74
N LYS A 154 -15.05 8.51 0.86
CA LYS A 154 -15.73 9.70 1.39
C LYS A 154 -16.01 9.58 2.88
N SER A 155 -16.56 8.44 3.30
CA SER A 155 -16.85 8.15 4.71
C SER A 155 -16.81 6.67 5.00
N ALA A 156 -16.59 6.33 6.26
CA ALA A 156 -16.65 4.98 6.79
C ALA A 156 -17.51 4.97 8.06
N THR A 157 -18.49 4.11 8.09
CA THR A 157 -19.41 3.95 9.23
C THR A 157 -19.28 2.54 9.79
N PRO A 158 -19.04 2.37 11.11
CA PRO A 158 -19.08 1.07 11.74
C PRO A 158 -20.46 0.40 11.54
N ARG A 159 -20.46 -0.93 11.41
CA ARG A 159 -21.66 -1.76 11.27
C ARG A 159 -21.96 -2.50 12.57
N ASP A 160 -23.23 -2.68 12.90
CA ASP A 160 -23.66 -3.36 14.14
C ASP A 160 -23.11 -4.78 14.26
N GLY A 161 -22.96 -5.52 13.20
CA GLY A 161 -22.35 -6.86 13.16
C GLY A 161 -20.82 -6.87 13.09
N GLY A 162 -20.16 -5.71 13.19
CA GLY A 162 -18.72 -5.53 13.01
C GLY A 162 -18.34 -5.22 11.56
N GLY A 163 -17.14 -4.68 11.38
CA GLY A 163 -16.68 -4.16 10.09
C GLY A 163 -17.21 -2.77 9.80
N PHE A 164 -17.14 -2.37 8.53
CA PHE A 164 -17.46 -1.02 8.09
C PHE A 164 -18.27 -1.03 6.80
N SER A 165 -19.18 -0.04 6.69
CA SER A 165 -19.81 0.37 5.44
C SER A 165 -19.08 1.62 4.94
N LEU A 166 -18.56 1.58 3.74
CA LEU A 166 -17.77 2.62 3.11
C LEU A 166 -18.60 3.32 2.04
N THR A 167 -18.62 4.65 2.07
CA THR A 167 -19.12 5.46 0.95
C THR A 167 -17.95 5.92 0.12
N LEU A 168 -17.92 5.55 -1.14
CA LEU A 168 -16.86 5.86 -2.09
C LEU A 168 -17.22 7.08 -2.96
N THR A 169 -16.29 7.52 -3.81
CA THR A 169 -16.60 8.46 -4.90
C THR A 169 -17.77 7.93 -5.74
N TYR A 170 -18.53 8.85 -6.34
CA TYR A 170 -19.77 8.54 -7.10
C TYR A 170 -20.89 7.89 -6.27
N ASN A 171 -20.82 8.00 -4.91
CA ASN A 171 -21.82 7.47 -3.97
C ASN A 171 -22.04 5.95 -4.06
N THR A 172 -21.07 5.23 -4.58
CA THR A 172 -21.05 3.76 -4.48
C THR A 172 -20.72 3.33 -3.06
N THR A 173 -21.25 2.20 -2.63
CA THR A 173 -21.00 1.62 -1.30
C THR A 173 -20.18 0.35 -1.39
N LEU A 174 -19.34 0.13 -0.39
CA LEU A 174 -18.54 -1.09 -0.23
C LEU A 174 -18.53 -1.49 1.24
N GLU A 175 -18.77 -2.77 1.52
CA GLU A 175 -18.65 -3.30 2.87
C GLU A 175 -17.32 -4.01 3.07
N CYS A 176 -16.75 -3.91 4.27
CA CYS A 176 -15.55 -4.65 4.63
C CYS A 176 -15.53 -5.07 6.11
N ASP A 177 -14.77 -6.12 6.41
CA ASP A 177 -14.53 -6.60 7.78
C ASP A 177 -13.44 -5.79 8.48
N ARG A 178 -12.46 -5.28 7.73
CA ARG A 178 -11.33 -4.49 8.22
C ARG A 178 -11.02 -3.35 7.28
N LEU A 179 -10.70 -2.22 7.88
CA LEU A 179 -10.33 -1.01 7.17
C LEU A 179 -8.98 -0.52 7.69
N LEU A 180 -8.05 -0.26 6.77
CA LEU A 180 -6.80 0.46 7.02
C LEU A 180 -6.86 1.78 6.26
N TRP A 181 -6.72 2.90 7.01
CA TRP A 181 -6.87 4.25 6.45
C TRP A 181 -5.82 5.21 7.00
#